data_029a6453ce287a234522025a190a2b11
#
_entry.id   029a6453ce287a234522025a190a2b11
#
_cell.length_a   1.000
_cell.length_b   1.000
_cell.length_c   1.000
_cell.angle_alpha   90.00
_cell.angle_beta   90.00
_cell.angle_gamma   90.00
#
_symmetry.space_group_name_H-M   'P 1'
#
loop_
_entity.id
_entity.type
_entity.pdbx_description
1 polymer ?
#
loop_
_entity_poly.entity_id
_entity_poly.type
_entity_poly.pdbx_seq_one_letter_code
_entity_poly.pdbx_strand_id
1 'polypeptide(L)'
;MRPSSRAALSALALVIVSTVSVEAQRTSPVALDLREDIEQVEKKLIDLARAIPEEKYSWRPSPGVRSVGEVLLHISADNYLMPSAIGFPADAASGVKGDDYNTALAFEKKTMNKAAMIAELERSFAYLKKHLSDTPASKMAQPVSMFGMSITGQKAWILTTTHLHEHLGQLIAYARSNGVVPPWS
;
A
#
# COMPACT_ATOMS: atom_id res chain seq x y z
N MET A 1 -9.23 -67.56 -0.80
CA MET A 1 -8.31 -66.44 -0.67
C MET A 1 -9.01 -65.17 -1.20
N ARG A 2 -9.34 -64.21 -0.32
CA ARG A 2 -9.97 -62.94 -0.69
C ARG A 2 -8.90 -61.84 -0.68
N PRO A 3 -8.78 -60.98 -1.69
CA PRO A 3 -7.85 -59.82 -1.61
C PRO A 3 -8.41 -58.71 -0.74
N SER A 4 -7.57 -58.12 0.04
CA SER A 4 -7.85 -57.17 1.12
C SER A 4 -8.20 -55.77 0.62
N SER A 5 -9.27 -55.18 1.17
CA SER A 5 -9.86 -53.87 0.92
C SER A 5 -9.08 -52.69 1.60
N ARG A 6 -7.75 -52.66 1.45
CA ARG A 6 -6.94 -51.56 2.07
C ARG A 6 -6.42 -50.50 1.08
N ALA A 7 -6.67 -50.64 -0.21
CA ALA A 7 -6.14 -49.74 -1.24
C ALA A 7 -7.04 -48.53 -1.59
N ALA A 8 -8.32 -48.52 -1.21
CA ALA A 8 -9.28 -47.51 -1.64
C ALA A 8 -9.34 -46.26 -0.73
N LEU A 9 -8.85 -46.32 0.51
CA LEU A 9 -8.94 -45.20 1.46
C LEU A 9 -7.81 -44.19 1.33
N SER A 10 -6.66 -44.55 0.74
CA SER A 10 -5.50 -43.65 0.64
C SER A 10 -5.61 -42.62 -0.50
N ALA A 11 -6.39 -42.92 -1.57
CA ALA A 11 -6.52 -42.03 -2.73
C ALA A 11 -7.45 -40.81 -2.44
N LEU A 12 -8.45 -40.99 -1.57
CA LEU A 12 -9.42 -39.93 -1.24
C LEU A 12 -8.82 -38.82 -0.38
N ALA A 13 -7.89 -39.15 0.53
CA ALA A 13 -7.23 -38.17 1.40
C ALA A 13 -6.29 -37.23 0.63
N LEU A 14 -5.67 -37.70 -0.44
CA LEU A 14 -4.73 -36.93 -1.25
C LEU A 14 -5.40 -35.82 -2.09
N VAL A 15 -6.64 -36.04 -2.54
CA VAL A 15 -7.41 -35.08 -3.35
C VAL A 15 -7.92 -33.90 -2.50
N ILE A 16 -8.28 -34.13 -1.23
CA ILE A 16 -8.79 -33.11 -0.32
C ILE A 16 -7.67 -32.13 0.07
N VAL A 17 -6.45 -32.64 0.32
CA VAL A 17 -5.30 -31.79 0.67
C VAL A 17 -4.90 -30.88 -0.49
N SER A 18 -5.01 -31.33 -1.74
CA SER A 18 -4.65 -30.53 -2.93
C SER A 18 -5.63 -29.37 -3.17
N THR A 19 -6.92 -29.53 -2.90
CA THR A 19 -7.92 -28.48 -3.12
C THR A 19 -7.82 -27.35 -2.10
N VAL A 20 -7.54 -27.64 -0.86
CA VAL A 20 -7.34 -26.64 0.19
C VAL A 20 -6.08 -25.79 -0.10
N SER A 21 -5.01 -26.40 -0.61
CA SER A 21 -3.78 -25.69 -0.93
C SER A 21 -3.94 -24.71 -2.11
N VAL A 22 -4.76 -25.03 -3.10
CA VAL A 22 -5.02 -24.17 -4.26
C VAL A 22 -5.86 -22.95 -3.87
N GLU A 23 -6.89 -23.12 -3.04
CA GLU A 23 -7.73 -22.02 -2.58
C GLU A 23 -6.93 -21.03 -1.70
N ALA A 24 -6.06 -21.53 -0.85
CA ALA A 24 -5.22 -20.71 0.01
C ALA A 24 -4.21 -19.83 -0.75
N GLN A 25 -3.89 -20.16 -2.00
CA GLN A 25 -2.95 -19.42 -2.85
C GLN A 25 -3.66 -18.43 -3.80
N ARG A 26 -4.99 -18.46 -3.90
CA ARG A 26 -5.74 -17.52 -4.74
C ARG A 26 -5.66 -16.12 -4.18
N THR A 27 -5.61 -15.13 -5.07
CA THR A 27 -5.77 -13.72 -4.71
C THR A 27 -7.12 -13.51 -4.05
N SER A 28 -7.14 -12.82 -2.92
CA SER A 28 -8.38 -12.51 -2.21
C SER A 28 -9.27 -11.57 -3.04
N PRO A 29 -10.60 -11.79 -3.13
CA PRO A 29 -11.51 -10.82 -3.75
C PRO A 29 -11.37 -9.41 -3.17
N VAL A 30 -11.19 -9.31 -1.85
CA VAL A 30 -10.95 -8.01 -1.18
C VAL A 30 -9.66 -7.34 -1.67
N ALA A 31 -8.62 -8.11 -2.02
CA ALA A 31 -7.40 -7.53 -2.58
C ALA A 31 -7.64 -6.91 -3.96
N LEU A 32 -8.55 -7.48 -4.76
CA LEU A 32 -8.91 -6.93 -6.07
C LEU A 32 -9.67 -5.61 -5.90
N ASP A 33 -10.66 -5.57 -5.00
CA ASP A 33 -11.44 -4.36 -4.70
C ASP A 33 -10.54 -3.23 -4.17
N LEU A 34 -9.66 -3.54 -3.21
CA LEU A 34 -8.71 -2.57 -2.66
C LEU A 34 -7.70 -2.09 -3.71
N ARG A 35 -7.30 -2.95 -4.64
CA ARG A 35 -6.40 -2.58 -5.72
C ARG A 35 -7.05 -1.56 -6.66
N GLU A 36 -8.30 -1.79 -7.06
CA GLU A 36 -9.05 -0.86 -7.89
C GLU A 36 -9.16 0.51 -7.21
N ASP A 37 -9.48 0.53 -5.91
CA ASP A 37 -9.58 1.75 -5.13
C ASP A 37 -8.23 2.49 -5.03
N ILE A 38 -7.13 1.76 -4.79
CA ILE A 38 -5.77 2.33 -4.79
C ILE A 38 -5.41 2.91 -6.16
N GLU A 39 -5.77 2.26 -7.27
CA GLU A 39 -5.51 2.77 -8.62
C GLU A 39 -6.26 4.09 -8.91
N GLN A 40 -7.48 4.23 -8.39
CA GLN A 40 -8.24 5.48 -8.50
C GLN A 40 -7.61 6.60 -7.64
N VAL A 41 -7.18 6.30 -6.43
CA VAL A 41 -6.51 7.26 -5.55
C VAL A 41 -5.15 7.67 -6.12
N GLU A 42 -4.34 6.72 -6.58
CA GLU A 42 -3.07 6.97 -7.26
C GLU A 42 -3.23 7.98 -8.41
N LYS A 43 -4.19 7.70 -9.31
CA LYS A 43 -4.46 8.60 -10.43
C LYS A 43 -4.76 10.01 -9.95
N LYS A 44 -5.62 10.18 -8.97
CA LYS A 44 -5.98 11.49 -8.42
C LYS A 44 -4.79 12.18 -7.76
N LEU A 45 -3.99 11.47 -6.98
CA LEU A 45 -2.80 12.01 -6.32
C LEU A 45 -1.76 12.49 -7.33
N ILE A 46 -1.50 11.70 -8.37
CA ILE A 46 -0.55 12.05 -9.43
C ILE A 46 -1.06 13.24 -10.26
N ASP A 47 -2.33 13.23 -10.64
CA ASP A 47 -2.93 14.35 -11.41
C ASP A 47 -2.90 15.65 -10.59
N LEU A 48 -3.17 15.58 -9.28
CA LEU A 48 -3.13 16.72 -8.37
C LEU A 48 -1.69 17.21 -8.17
N ALA A 49 -0.73 16.32 -7.97
CA ALA A 49 0.68 16.66 -7.87
C ALA A 49 1.15 17.39 -9.14
N ARG A 50 0.76 16.91 -10.31
CA ARG A 50 1.08 17.58 -11.60
C ARG A 50 0.44 18.96 -11.73
N ALA A 51 -0.79 19.13 -11.23
CA ALA A 51 -1.52 20.40 -11.32
C ALA A 51 -0.98 21.47 -10.36
N ILE A 52 -0.46 21.10 -9.20
CA ILE A 52 0.12 22.03 -8.23
C ILE A 52 1.44 22.58 -8.79
N PRO A 53 1.63 23.92 -8.90
CA PRO A 53 2.89 24.52 -9.33
C PRO A 53 4.06 24.17 -8.42
N GLU A 54 5.27 24.05 -8.98
CA GLU A 54 6.46 23.60 -8.22
C GLU A 54 6.80 24.53 -7.04
N GLU A 55 6.63 25.83 -7.21
CA GLU A 55 6.86 26.84 -6.16
C GLU A 55 5.91 26.67 -4.95
N LYS A 56 4.81 25.92 -5.11
CA LYS A 56 3.87 25.60 -4.03
C LYS A 56 4.23 24.32 -3.26
N TYR A 57 5.23 23.56 -3.69
CA TYR A 57 5.61 22.33 -3.02
C TYR A 57 6.18 22.54 -1.61
N SER A 58 6.74 23.72 -1.34
CA SER A 58 7.18 24.13 0.01
C SER A 58 6.06 24.72 0.88
N TRP A 59 4.88 25.01 0.29
CA TRP A 59 3.77 25.59 1.03
C TRP A 59 3.20 24.60 2.05
N ARG A 60 2.88 25.15 3.24
CA ARG A 60 2.21 24.44 4.34
C ARG A 60 1.20 25.36 5.02
N PRO A 61 0.09 24.82 5.60
CA PRO A 61 -0.93 25.66 6.22
C PRO A 61 -0.48 26.36 7.49
N SER A 62 0.47 25.75 8.22
CA SER A 62 1.06 26.34 9.43
C SER A 62 2.43 25.73 9.76
N PRO A 63 3.26 26.39 10.60
CA PRO A 63 4.49 25.77 11.10
C PRO A 63 4.24 24.42 11.76
N GLY A 64 5.13 23.43 11.51
CA GLY A 64 5.02 22.09 12.08
C GLY A 64 4.11 21.12 11.31
N VAL A 65 3.32 21.62 10.35
CA VAL A 65 2.50 20.78 9.47
C VAL A 65 3.28 20.44 8.20
N ARG A 66 3.12 19.23 7.64
CA ARG A 66 3.77 18.84 6.39
C ARG A 66 3.44 19.81 5.26
N SER A 67 4.43 20.15 4.44
CA SER A 67 4.23 20.86 3.18
C SER A 67 3.60 19.93 2.11
N VAL A 68 3.20 20.51 0.97
CA VAL A 68 2.73 19.72 -0.19
C VAL A 68 3.73 18.62 -0.55
N GLY A 69 5.01 18.96 -0.73
CA GLY A 69 6.05 18.00 -1.07
C GLY A 69 6.28 16.96 0.03
N GLU A 70 6.27 17.37 1.29
CA GLU A 70 6.40 16.44 2.42
C GLU A 70 5.21 15.47 2.52
N VAL A 71 3.99 15.88 2.15
CA VAL A 71 2.84 14.95 2.08
C VAL A 71 3.03 13.93 0.95
N LEU A 72 3.50 14.34 -0.23
CA LEU A 72 3.77 13.41 -1.33
C LEU A 72 4.86 12.39 -0.96
N LEU A 73 5.93 12.85 -0.32
CA LEU A 73 7.01 11.96 0.15
C LEU A 73 6.55 11.06 1.31
N HIS A 74 5.67 11.55 2.19
CA HIS A 74 5.05 10.74 3.23
C HIS A 74 4.22 9.59 2.64
N ILE A 75 3.36 9.88 1.67
CA ILE A 75 2.61 8.84 0.95
C ILE A 75 3.57 7.82 0.33
N SER A 76 4.64 8.28 -0.31
CA SER A 76 5.63 7.38 -0.91
C SER A 76 6.34 6.52 0.13
N ALA A 77 6.72 7.11 1.28
CA ALA A 77 7.35 6.38 2.38
C ALA A 77 6.43 5.28 2.93
N ASP A 78 5.15 5.60 3.14
CA ASP A 78 4.18 4.66 3.69
C ASP A 78 3.80 3.57 2.69
N ASN A 79 3.79 3.85 1.40
CA ASN A 79 3.65 2.83 0.36
C ASN A 79 4.76 1.77 0.41
N TYR A 80 5.97 2.12 0.89
CA TYR A 80 7.05 1.15 1.14
C TYR A 80 6.95 0.50 2.52
N LEU A 81 6.56 1.26 3.52
CA LEU A 81 6.49 0.82 4.93
C LEU A 81 5.37 -0.20 5.15
N MET A 82 4.16 0.09 4.68
CA MET A 82 2.95 -0.68 4.98
C MET A 82 3.02 -2.14 4.52
N PRO A 83 3.47 -2.47 3.29
CA PRO A 83 3.61 -3.87 2.88
C PRO A 83 4.57 -4.66 3.77
N SER A 84 5.62 -4.03 4.33
CA SER A 84 6.56 -4.73 5.20
C SER A 84 5.94 -5.14 6.54
N ALA A 85 5.00 -4.36 7.07
CA ALA A 85 4.21 -4.76 8.25
C ALA A 85 3.35 -6.01 7.99
N ILE A 86 3.02 -6.26 6.72
CA ILE A 86 2.28 -7.46 6.28
C ILE A 86 3.27 -8.61 5.93
N GLY A 87 4.57 -8.38 6.09
CA GLY A 87 5.63 -9.37 5.92
C GLY A 87 6.18 -9.47 4.50
N PHE A 88 6.08 -8.40 3.69
CA PHE A 88 6.84 -8.28 2.44
C PHE A 88 8.22 -7.64 2.71
N PRO A 89 9.25 -7.96 1.92
CA PRO A 89 10.56 -7.34 2.08
C PRO A 89 10.51 -5.86 1.77
N ALA A 90 11.23 -5.04 2.53
CA ALA A 90 11.35 -3.61 2.25
C ALA A 90 12.02 -3.36 0.89
N ASP A 91 11.61 -2.28 0.21
CA ASP A 91 12.29 -1.81 -0.99
C ASP A 91 13.68 -1.24 -0.64
N ALA A 92 14.74 -1.93 -1.04
CA ALA A 92 16.10 -1.53 -0.71
C ALA A 92 16.49 -0.16 -1.31
N ALA A 93 15.92 0.21 -2.46
CA ALA A 93 16.22 1.47 -3.14
C ALA A 93 15.57 2.67 -2.45
N SER A 94 14.44 2.48 -1.77
CA SER A 94 13.81 3.55 -0.98
C SER A 94 14.62 3.88 0.28
N GLY A 95 15.24 2.86 0.90
CA GLY A 95 15.86 2.95 2.21
C GLY A 95 14.85 2.92 3.37
N VAL A 96 13.55 2.77 3.10
CA VAL A 96 12.51 2.63 4.12
C VAL A 96 12.50 1.19 4.63
N LYS A 97 12.54 1.02 5.96
CA LYS A 97 12.56 -0.26 6.64
C LYS A 97 11.28 -0.47 7.43
N GLY A 98 10.66 -1.63 7.30
CA GLY A 98 9.40 -1.92 7.97
C GLY A 98 9.44 -2.03 9.49
N ASP A 99 10.61 -2.30 10.05
CA ASP A 99 10.89 -2.41 11.47
C ASP A 99 11.44 -1.12 12.10
N ASP A 100 11.71 -0.08 11.27
CA ASP A 100 12.24 1.21 11.73
C ASP A 100 11.50 2.38 11.08
N TYR A 101 10.48 2.87 11.77
CA TYR A 101 9.66 4.01 11.33
C TYR A 101 10.46 5.31 11.12
N ASN A 102 11.62 5.47 11.79
CA ASN A 102 12.46 6.65 11.58
C ASN A 102 12.99 6.74 10.16
N THR A 103 13.12 5.61 9.45
CA THR A 103 13.52 5.61 8.04
C THR A 103 12.45 6.21 7.13
N ALA A 104 11.16 6.03 7.43
CA ALA A 104 10.05 6.69 6.75
C ALA A 104 10.02 8.19 7.05
N LEU A 105 10.20 8.59 8.30
CA LEU A 105 10.32 10.01 8.67
C LEU A 105 11.50 10.71 8.00
N ALA A 106 12.65 10.02 7.88
CA ALA A 106 13.81 10.54 7.16
C ALA A 106 13.54 10.65 5.65
N PHE A 107 12.76 9.72 5.08
CA PHE A 107 12.37 9.76 3.68
C PHE A 107 11.54 11.00 3.34
N GLU A 108 10.62 11.41 4.19
CA GLU A 108 9.81 12.61 4.04
C GLU A 108 10.63 13.91 3.97
N LYS A 109 11.86 13.90 4.50
CA LYS A 109 12.76 15.06 4.53
C LYS A 109 13.71 15.13 3.33
N LYS A 110 13.61 14.20 2.38
CA LYS A 110 14.44 14.23 1.17
C LYS A 110 14.14 15.49 0.36
N THR A 111 15.20 16.10 -0.15
CA THR A 111 15.08 17.23 -1.09
C THR A 111 15.00 16.68 -2.50
N MET A 112 13.88 16.94 -3.16
CA MET A 112 13.63 16.53 -4.54
C MET A 112 12.91 17.67 -5.28
N ASN A 113 13.13 17.81 -6.58
CA ASN A 113 12.28 18.65 -7.43
C ASN A 113 10.94 17.98 -7.70
N LYS A 114 9.97 18.73 -8.22
CA LYS A 114 8.62 18.24 -8.54
C LYS A 114 8.62 16.97 -9.38
N ALA A 115 9.40 16.92 -10.45
CA ALA A 115 9.44 15.79 -11.36
C ALA A 115 9.95 14.51 -10.65
N ALA A 116 10.99 14.63 -9.82
CA ALA A 116 11.53 13.53 -9.04
C ALA A 116 10.54 13.04 -7.96
N MET A 117 9.81 13.96 -7.30
CA MET A 117 8.78 13.57 -6.32
C MET A 117 7.62 12.81 -6.98
N ILE A 118 7.17 13.23 -8.17
CA ILE A 118 6.11 12.54 -8.91
C ILE A 118 6.58 11.15 -9.35
N ALA A 119 7.79 11.03 -9.90
CA ALA A 119 8.36 9.74 -10.29
C ALA A 119 8.51 8.79 -9.08
N GLU A 120 8.90 9.32 -7.93
CA GLU A 120 9.00 8.56 -6.68
C GLU A 120 7.62 8.09 -6.19
N LEU A 121 6.61 8.96 -6.27
CA LEU A 121 5.23 8.60 -5.94
C LEU A 121 4.72 7.46 -6.83
N GLU A 122 4.92 7.55 -8.15
CA GLU A 122 4.56 6.50 -9.11
C GLU A 122 5.28 5.18 -8.81
N ARG A 123 6.57 5.23 -8.51
CA ARG A 123 7.36 4.05 -8.13
C ARG A 123 6.85 3.39 -6.85
N SER A 124 6.50 4.19 -5.85
CA SER A 124 5.98 3.70 -4.57
C SER A 124 4.61 3.02 -4.73
N PHE A 125 3.73 3.57 -5.57
CA PHE A 125 2.44 2.95 -5.90
C PHE A 125 2.61 1.64 -6.66
N ALA A 126 3.55 1.55 -7.59
CA ALA A 126 3.84 0.30 -8.29
C ALA A 126 4.28 -0.80 -7.30
N TYR A 127 5.12 -0.45 -6.33
CA TYR A 127 5.53 -1.35 -5.25
C TYR A 127 4.33 -1.79 -4.38
N LEU A 128 3.52 -0.84 -3.91
CA LEU A 128 2.34 -1.12 -3.09
C LEU A 128 1.37 -2.07 -3.79
N LYS A 129 0.99 -1.75 -5.03
CA LYS A 129 0.02 -2.53 -5.82
C LYS A 129 0.54 -3.93 -6.13
N LYS A 130 1.83 -4.08 -6.39
CA LYS A 130 2.46 -5.38 -6.59
C LYS A 130 2.27 -6.26 -5.36
N HIS A 131 2.59 -5.77 -4.18
CA HIS A 131 2.52 -6.55 -2.95
C HIS A 131 1.08 -6.84 -2.51
N LEU A 132 0.13 -5.94 -2.75
CA LEU A 132 -1.29 -6.23 -2.54
C LEU A 132 -1.74 -7.38 -3.45
N SER A 133 -1.36 -7.35 -4.73
CA SER A 133 -1.70 -8.42 -5.69
C SER A 133 -1.05 -9.76 -5.35
N ASP A 134 0.14 -9.74 -4.77
CA ASP A 134 0.88 -10.93 -4.34
C ASP A 134 0.38 -11.46 -2.97
N THR A 135 -0.61 -10.81 -2.33
CA THR A 135 -1.12 -11.22 -1.03
C THR A 135 -2.15 -12.35 -1.18
N PRO A 136 -1.83 -13.59 -0.78
CA PRO A 136 -2.78 -14.70 -0.89
C PRO A 136 -3.89 -14.59 0.15
N ALA A 137 -5.03 -15.22 -0.12
CA ALA A 137 -6.20 -15.21 0.78
C ALA A 137 -5.85 -15.68 2.20
N SER A 138 -4.95 -16.65 2.33
CA SER A 138 -4.47 -17.13 3.63
C SER A 138 -3.77 -16.03 4.44
N LYS A 139 -2.99 -15.18 3.79
CA LYS A 139 -2.27 -14.07 4.44
C LYS A 139 -3.21 -12.93 4.87
N MET A 140 -4.31 -12.74 4.15
CA MET A 140 -5.35 -11.77 4.53
C MET A 140 -5.96 -12.06 5.90
N ALA A 141 -6.13 -13.34 6.25
CA ALA A 141 -6.71 -13.76 7.52
C ALA A 141 -5.70 -13.81 8.68
N GLN A 142 -4.40 -13.86 8.39
CA GLN A 142 -3.38 -14.02 9.43
C GLN A 142 -3.19 -12.73 10.25
N PRO A 143 -2.87 -12.84 11.54
CA PRO A 143 -2.50 -11.72 12.37
C PRO A 143 -1.15 -11.14 11.91
N VAL A 144 -1.08 -9.81 11.86
CA VAL A 144 0.14 -9.04 11.61
C VAL A 144 0.28 -7.96 12.69
N SER A 145 1.52 -7.55 12.97
CA SER A 145 1.78 -6.43 13.87
C SER A 145 1.95 -5.15 13.06
N MET A 146 1.10 -4.15 13.30
CA MET A 146 1.18 -2.84 12.66
C MET A 146 0.97 -1.75 13.72
N PHE A 147 1.94 -0.86 13.87
CA PHE A 147 1.92 0.23 14.87
C PHE A 147 1.60 -0.24 16.30
N GLY A 148 2.15 -1.40 16.70
CA GLY A 148 1.89 -1.98 18.01
C GLY A 148 0.53 -2.67 18.18
N MET A 149 -0.30 -2.69 17.13
CA MET A 149 -1.59 -3.39 17.12
C MET A 149 -1.44 -4.77 16.48
N SER A 150 -2.11 -5.78 17.04
CA SER A 150 -2.30 -7.07 16.37
C SER A 150 -3.62 -7.03 15.60
N ILE A 151 -3.54 -7.02 14.27
CA ILE A 151 -4.69 -6.95 13.36
C ILE A 151 -4.55 -8.00 12.27
N THR A 152 -5.60 -8.27 11.50
CA THR A 152 -5.49 -9.17 10.33
C THR A 152 -4.78 -8.48 9.17
N GLY A 153 -4.14 -9.26 8.29
CA GLY A 153 -3.56 -8.74 7.05
C GLY A 153 -4.58 -7.95 6.21
N GLN A 154 -5.83 -8.42 6.14
CA GLN A 154 -6.91 -7.68 5.48
C GLN A 154 -7.15 -6.30 6.14
N LYS A 155 -7.20 -6.23 7.47
CA LYS A 155 -7.36 -4.95 8.17
C LYS A 155 -6.18 -4.02 7.93
N ALA A 156 -4.96 -4.55 7.86
CA ALA A 156 -3.77 -3.77 7.51
C ALA A 156 -3.86 -3.16 6.12
N TRP A 157 -4.30 -3.92 5.11
CA TRP A 157 -4.52 -3.40 3.76
C TRP A 157 -5.65 -2.37 3.68
N ILE A 158 -6.76 -2.56 4.42
CA ILE A 158 -7.83 -1.56 4.53
C ILE A 158 -7.27 -0.26 5.13
N LEU A 159 -6.48 -0.34 6.21
CA LEU A 159 -5.86 0.85 6.83
C LEU A 159 -4.92 1.56 5.85
N THR A 160 -4.12 0.81 5.09
CA THR A 160 -3.25 1.36 4.05
C THR A 160 -4.07 2.13 3.01
N THR A 161 -5.17 1.57 2.51
CA THR A 161 -6.02 2.23 1.52
C THR A 161 -6.71 3.47 2.08
N THR A 162 -7.28 3.39 3.29
CA THR A 162 -7.93 4.56 3.93
C THR A 162 -6.94 5.69 4.21
N HIS A 163 -5.71 5.38 4.57
CA HIS A 163 -4.63 6.36 4.76
C HIS A 163 -4.31 7.14 3.47
N LEU A 164 -4.33 6.48 2.31
CA LEU A 164 -4.19 7.17 1.02
C LEU A 164 -5.32 8.18 0.78
N HIS A 165 -6.57 7.85 1.14
CA HIS A 165 -7.71 8.75 1.02
C HIS A 165 -7.61 9.95 1.98
N GLU A 166 -7.09 9.76 3.21
CA GLU A 166 -6.84 10.86 4.14
C GLU A 166 -5.88 11.88 3.53
N HIS A 167 -4.77 11.42 2.94
CA HIS A 167 -3.80 12.31 2.30
C HIS A 167 -4.26 12.88 0.97
N LEU A 168 -5.09 12.18 0.20
CA LEU A 168 -5.75 12.77 -0.96
C LEU A 168 -6.64 13.94 -0.54
N GLY A 169 -7.45 13.77 0.50
CA GLY A 169 -8.28 14.84 1.08
C GLY A 169 -7.44 16.03 1.56
N GLN A 170 -6.34 15.77 2.24
CA GLN A 170 -5.38 16.79 2.67
C GLN A 170 -4.80 17.57 1.49
N LEU A 171 -4.32 16.90 0.45
CA LEU A 171 -3.74 17.55 -0.73
C LEU A 171 -4.79 18.31 -1.55
N ILE A 172 -6.05 17.84 -1.62
CA ILE A 172 -7.16 18.61 -2.22
C ILE A 172 -7.35 19.93 -1.48
N ALA A 173 -7.38 19.90 -0.14
CA ALA A 173 -7.50 21.10 0.66
C ALA A 173 -6.30 22.05 0.43
N TYR A 174 -5.08 21.53 0.38
CA TYR A 174 -3.88 22.31 0.10
C TYR A 174 -3.88 22.93 -1.29
N ALA A 175 -4.26 22.18 -2.32
CA ALA A 175 -4.38 22.68 -3.69
C ALA A 175 -5.36 23.85 -3.76
N ARG A 176 -6.58 23.69 -3.22
CA ARG A 176 -7.62 24.73 -3.21
C ARG A 176 -7.17 25.97 -2.42
N SER A 177 -6.48 25.81 -1.30
CA SER A 177 -5.92 26.92 -0.52
C SER A 177 -4.85 27.70 -1.30
N ASN A 178 -4.26 27.11 -2.33
CA ASN A 178 -3.30 27.73 -3.24
C ASN A 178 -3.90 28.12 -4.59
N GLY A 179 -5.24 28.14 -4.73
CA GLY A 179 -5.94 28.52 -5.96
C GLY A 179 -5.89 27.46 -7.06
N VAL A 180 -5.49 26.23 -6.76
CA VAL A 180 -5.44 25.12 -7.72
C VAL A 180 -6.72 24.29 -7.61
N VAL A 181 -7.48 24.21 -8.71
CA VAL A 181 -8.67 23.36 -8.83
C VAL A 181 -8.21 21.94 -9.15
N PRO A 182 -8.67 20.90 -8.45
CA PRO A 182 -8.36 19.53 -8.80
C PRO A 182 -8.81 19.20 -10.23
N PRO A 183 -8.00 18.46 -11.03
CA PRO A 183 -8.29 18.26 -12.47
C PRO A 183 -9.58 17.50 -12.80
N TRP A 184 -10.19 16.88 -11.82
CA TRP A 184 -11.44 16.12 -11.94
C TRP A 184 -12.67 16.85 -11.36
N SER A 185 -12.55 18.12 -10.96
CA SER A 185 -13.64 18.91 -10.33
C SER A 185 -14.34 19.79 -11.34
#